data_267eb569edf9a34214f946ab04cdf4cd
#
_entry.id   267eb569edf9a34214f946ab04cdf4cd
#
_cell.length_a   1.000
_cell.length_b   1.000
_cell.length_c   1.000
_cell.angle_alpha   90.00
_cell.angle_beta   90.00
_cell.angle_gamma   90.00
#
_symmetry.space_group_name_H-M   'P 1'
#
loop_
_entity.id
_entity.type
_entity.pdbx_description
1 polymer ?
#
loop_
_entity_poly.entity_id
_entity_poly.type
_entity_poly.pdbx_seq_one_letter_code
_entity_poly.pdbx_strand_id
1 'polypeptide(L)'
;MIQQDLSQIGIKVNMVTLDFPSLIERITRTFDYEACLLGFTNTDLDPNSQMNVWLSSAENHQWNPKQSKPATPWEAEIDRLMQSQASSTSDKKRKADWDRVQQIVSEQQPFIYLINRDAMSAISPAVIGSAPSVLDPHAFWNADVLRLGPDPSMGAQK
;
A
#
# COMPACT_ATOMS: atom_id res chain seq x y z
N MET A 1 12.74 -18.76 -1.25
CA MET A 1 13.44 -17.57 -1.71
C MET A 1 13.88 -16.73 -0.52
N ILE A 2 13.10 -15.84 0.09
CA ILE A 2 13.53 -14.97 1.23
C ILE A 2 14.23 -15.74 2.36
N GLN A 3 13.67 -16.86 2.84
CA GLN A 3 14.28 -17.70 3.88
C GLN A 3 15.65 -18.25 3.46
N GLN A 4 15.79 -18.66 2.20
CA GLN A 4 17.07 -19.18 1.67
C GLN A 4 18.11 -18.07 1.53
N ASP A 5 17.70 -16.89 1.04
CA ASP A 5 18.61 -15.76 0.84
C ASP A 5 19.11 -15.26 2.20
N LEU A 6 18.25 -15.14 3.21
CA LEU A 6 18.63 -14.78 4.56
C LEU A 6 19.54 -15.82 5.23
N SER A 7 19.35 -17.11 4.94
CA SER A 7 20.21 -18.15 5.48
C SER A 7 21.65 -18.07 4.97
N GLN A 8 21.87 -17.54 3.75
CA GLN A 8 23.22 -17.35 3.18
C GLN A 8 24.04 -16.31 3.93
N ILE A 9 23.38 -15.37 4.60
CA ILE A 9 24.03 -14.34 5.43
C ILE A 9 23.93 -14.65 6.93
N GLY A 10 23.61 -15.91 7.28
CA GLY A 10 23.57 -16.38 8.66
C GLY A 10 22.31 -16.08 9.45
N ILE A 11 21.26 -15.54 8.80
CA ILE A 11 19.97 -15.27 9.46
C ILE A 11 19.05 -16.49 9.31
N LYS A 12 18.70 -17.11 10.46
CA LYS A 12 17.75 -18.22 10.49
C LYS A 12 16.34 -17.70 10.61
N VAL A 13 15.51 -17.98 9.62
CA VAL A 13 14.09 -17.60 9.60
C VAL A 13 13.21 -18.82 9.90
N ASN A 14 12.35 -18.71 10.92
CA ASN A 14 11.29 -19.66 11.19
C ASN A 14 9.97 -19.09 10.64
N MET A 15 9.54 -19.61 9.51
CA MET A 15 8.35 -19.12 8.83
C MET A 15 7.08 -19.73 9.46
N VAL A 16 6.15 -18.86 9.89
CA VAL A 16 4.83 -19.23 10.39
C VAL A 16 3.79 -18.70 9.41
N THR A 17 3.09 -19.61 8.75
CA THR A 17 2.00 -19.25 7.82
C THR A 17 0.69 -19.17 8.59
N LEU A 18 0.00 -18.05 8.46
CA LEU A 18 -1.29 -17.77 9.11
C LEU A 18 -2.35 -17.45 8.05
N ASP A 19 -3.62 -17.63 8.42
CA ASP A 19 -4.70 -16.98 7.70
C ASP A 19 -4.69 -15.46 7.96
N PHE A 20 -5.37 -14.71 7.11
CA PHE A 20 -5.31 -13.24 7.18
C PHE A 20 -5.87 -12.68 8.49
N PRO A 21 -7.02 -13.14 9.05
CA PRO A 21 -7.51 -12.69 10.35
C PRO A 21 -6.51 -12.93 11.48
N SER A 22 -5.88 -14.10 11.54
CA SER A 22 -4.87 -14.43 12.56
C SER A 22 -3.60 -13.58 12.41
N LEU A 23 -3.19 -13.28 11.18
CA LEU A 23 -2.08 -12.36 10.93
C LEU A 23 -2.42 -10.95 11.45
N ILE A 24 -3.60 -10.42 11.12
CA ILE A 24 -4.04 -9.10 11.59
C ILE A 24 -4.08 -9.06 13.13
N GLU A 25 -4.60 -10.08 13.78
CA GLU A 25 -4.60 -10.14 15.24
C GLU A 25 -3.18 -10.04 15.81
N ARG A 26 -2.22 -10.75 15.24
CA ARG A 26 -0.82 -10.67 15.66
C ARG A 26 -0.20 -9.30 15.49
N ILE A 27 -0.39 -8.66 14.36
CA ILE A 27 0.28 -7.38 14.07
C ILE A 27 -0.42 -6.15 14.68
N THR A 28 -1.68 -6.27 15.13
CA THR A 28 -2.44 -5.14 15.70
C THR A 28 -2.77 -5.28 17.17
N ARG A 29 -2.82 -6.50 17.72
CA ARG A 29 -3.31 -6.77 19.09
C ARG A 29 -2.27 -7.41 19.98
N THR A 30 -1.70 -8.54 19.58
CA THR A 30 -0.78 -9.31 20.44
C THR A 30 0.67 -8.91 20.23
N PHE A 31 1.05 -8.40 19.02
CA PHE A 31 2.42 -8.04 18.64
C PHE A 31 3.42 -9.19 18.79
N ASP A 32 2.93 -10.45 18.71
CA ASP A 32 3.73 -11.66 18.82
C ASP A 32 4.36 -12.02 17.46
N TYR A 33 5.33 -11.23 17.04
CA TYR A 33 6.12 -11.44 15.83
C TYR A 33 7.45 -10.66 15.89
N GLU A 34 8.48 -11.17 15.21
CA GLU A 34 9.76 -10.49 15.02
C GLU A 34 9.81 -9.76 13.67
N ALA A 35 9.17 -10.33 12.67
CA ALA A 35 8.97 -9.74 11.35
C ALA A 35 7.67 -10.25 10.73
N CYS A 36 7.03 -9.46 9.87
CA CYS A 36 5.88 -9.89 9.10
C CYS A 36 6.05 -9.57 7.61
N LEU A 37 5.46 -10.41 6.76
CA LEU A 37 5.35 -10.18 5.33
C LEU A 37 3.90 -9.82 5.03
N LEU A 38 3.66 -8.59 4.59
CA LEU A 38 2.33 -8.04 4.33
C LEU A 38 2.34 -7.20 3.05
N GLY A 39 1.24 -7.19 2.32
CA GLY A 39 1.01 -6.27 1.22
C GLY A 39 0.08 -5.14 1.64
N PHE A 40 0.43 -3.91 1.26
CA PHE A 40 -0.49 -2.77 1.31
C PHE A 40 -1.06 -2.50 -0.06
N THR A 41 -2.32 -2.09 -0.10
CA THR A 41 -2.99 -1.63 -1.33
C THR A 41 -3.47 -0.19 -1.12
N ASN A 42 -3.33 0.63 -2.15
CA ASN A 42 -3.82 1.99 -2.16
C ASN A 42 -5.09 2.07 -3.00
N THR A 43 -6.09 2.76 -2.47
CA THR A 43 -7.37 3.00 -3.15
C THR A 43 -7.46 4.40 -3.75
N ASP A 44 -6.55 5.29 -3.38
CA ASP A 44 -6.46 6.65 -3.91
C ASP A 44 -5.01 7.16 -4.00
N LEU A 45 -4.82 8.34 -4.59
CA LEU A 45 -3.52 8.98 -4.78
C LEU A 45 -3.23 10.05 -3.73
N ASP A 46 -4.15 10.32 -2.80
CA ASP A 46 -3.94 11.34 -1.78
C ASP A 46 -3.07 10.79 -0.64
N PRO A 47 -2.00 11.48 -0.24
CA PRO A 47 -1.15 11.06 0.90
C PRO A 47 -1.91 10.89 2.22
N ASN A 48 -3.09 11.49 2.38
CA ASN A 48 -3.89 11.34 3.59
C ASN A 48 -4.32 9.90 3.85
N SER A 49 -4.53 9.10 2.83
CA SER A 49 -4.83 7.67 2.96
C SER A 49 -3.71 6.88 3.63
N GLN A 50 -2.49 7.42 3.62
CA GLN A 50 -1.30 6.81 4.19
C GLN A 50 -1.02 7.25 5.64
N MET A 51 -1.80 8.17 6.22
CA MET A 51 -1.58 8.67 7.59
C MET A 51 -1.65 7.56 8.63
N ASN A 52 -2.47 6.54 8.40
CA ASN A 52 -2.60 5.39 9.29
C ASN A 52 -1.36 4.48 9.33
N VAL A 53 -0.42 4.66 8.43
CA VAL A 53 0.87 3.95 8.39
C VAL A 53 2.00 4.84 8.90
N TRP A 54 2.04 6.10 8.44
CA TRP A 54 3.21 6.96 8.62
C TRP A 54 3.19 7.75 9.92
N LEU A 55 2.02 8.07 10.49
CA LEU A 55 1.98 8.72 11.80
C LEU A 55 2.48 7.76 12.89
N SER A 56 3.34 8.25 13.76
CA SER A 56 3.94 7.47 14.85
C SER A 56 2.90 6.83 15.79
N SER A 57 1.76 7.49 15.97
CA SER A 57 0.65 7.02 16.82
C SER A 57 -0.39 6.16 16.06
N ALA A 58 -0.18 5.89 14.77
CA ALA A 58 -1.16 5.20 13.95
C ALA A 58 -1.17 3.67 14.19
N GLU A 59 -2.31 3.04 13.92
CA GLU A 59 -2.50 1.60 14.15
C GLU A 59 -1.63 0.72 13.25
N ASN A 60 -1.36 1.18 12.01
CA ASN A 60 -0.54 0.45 11.05
C ASN A 60 0.94 0.85 11.09
N HIS A 61 1.38 1.53 12.14
CA HIS A 61 2.79 1.86 12.39
C HIS A 61 3.55 0.64 12.93
N GLN A 62 3.73 -0.37 12.08
CA GLN A 62 4.04 -1.75 12.50
C GLN A 62 5.48 -1.97 12.93
N TRP A 63 6.43 -1.10 12.56
CA TRP A 63 7.83 -1.22 13.01
C TRP A 63 8.02 -0.77 14.46
N ASN A 64 7.10 0.01 15.03
CA ASN A 64 7.07 0.38 16.44
C ASN A 64 5.62 0.64 16.89
N PRO A 65 4.82 -0.43 17.08
CA PRO A 65 3.39 -0.30 17.35
C PRO A 65 3.12 0.30 18.74
N LYS A 66 1.95 0.93 18.88
CA LYS A 66 1.43 1.50 20.15
C LYS A 66 2.28 2.61 20.77
N GLN A 67 3.14 3.27 20.04
CA GLN A 67 3.85 4.39 20.60
C GLN A 67 2.93 5.60 20.80
N SER A 68 3.02 6.26 21.95
CA SER A 68 2.22 7.44 22.26
C SER A 68 2.84 8.75 21.73
N LYS A 69 4.11 8.69 21.34
CA LYS A 69 4.89 9.78 20.76
C LYS A 69 5.99 9.19 19.88
N PRO A 70 6.51 9.95 18.91
CA PRO A 70 7.63 9.50 18.09
C PRO A 70 8.81 9.00 18.92
N ALA A 71 9.32 7.82 18.61
CA ALA A 71 10.48 7.25 19.30
C ALA A 71 11.79 7.82 18.75
N THR A 72 11.77 8.33 17.52
CA THR A 72 12.95 8.85 16.82
C THR A 72 12.71 10.26 16.26
N PRO A 73 13.78 11.05 16.02
CA PRO A 73 13.64 12.35 15.38
C PRO A 73 13.04 12.30 13.97
N TRP A 74 13.32 11.25 13.20
CA TRP A 74 12.78 11.12 11.85
C TRP A 74 11.28 10.77 11.84
N GLU A 75 10.79 10.00 12.80
CA GLU A 75 9.35 9.77 12.98
C GLU A 75 8.64 11.09 13.35
N ALA A 76 9.24 11.88 14.25
CA ALA A 76 8.70 13.20 14.58
C ALA A 76 8.67 14.14 13.37
N GLU A 77 9.67 14.08 12.49
CA GLU A 77 9.67 14.83 11.24
C GLU A 77 8.55 14.36 10.30
N ILE A 78 8.34 13.04 10.16
CA ILE A 78 7.24 12.48 9.37
C ILE A 78 5.89 12.94 9.92
N ASP A 79 5.65 12.83 11.23
CA ASP A 79 4.40 13.30 11.85
C ASP A 79 4.10 14.75 11.49
N ARG A 80 5.09 15.62 11.64
CA ARG A 80 4.97 17.05 11.29
C ARG A 80 4.66 17.27 9.81
N LEU A 81 5.34 16.55 8.92
CA LEU A 81 5.14 16.66 7.47
C LEU A 81 3.76 16.14 7.04
N MET A 82 3.31 15.01 7.60
CA MET A 82 2.00 14.45 7.32
C MET A 82 0.87 15.38 7.79
N GLN A 83 0.99 16.00 8.97
CA GLN A 83 0.04 17.02 9.44
C GLN A 83 0.07 18.28 8.58
N SER A 84 1.26 18.73 8.18
CA SER A 84 1.45 19.91 7.33
C SER A 84 0.81 19.73 5.95
N GLN A 85 1.04 18.57 5.30
CA GLN A 85 0.44 18.29 4.00
C GLN A 85 -1.07 18.16 4.08
N ALA A 86 -1.61 17.52 5.14
CA ALA A 86 -3.05 17.34 5.32
C ALA A 86 -3.81 18.68 5.52
N SER A 87 -3.16 19.66 6.16
CA SER A 87 -3.75 20.97 6.42
C SER A 87 -3.50 22.02 5.34
N SER A 88 -2.67 21.72 4.33
CA SER A 88 -2.32 22.67 3.29
C SER A 88 -3.31 22.65 2.13
N THR A 89 -3.69 23.84 1.65
CA THR A 89 -4.44 24.03 0.40
C THR A 89 -3.55 24.20 -0.83
N SER A 90 -2.23 24.24 -0.66
CA SER A 90 -1.26 24.39 -1.74
C SER A 90 -0.73 23.04 -2.19
N ASP A 91 -1.07 22.61 -3.41
CA ASP A 91 -0.59 21.35 -4.00
C ASP A 91 0.95 21.29 -4.05
N LYS A 92 1.60 22.41 -4.36
CA LYS A 92 3.07 22.48 -4.35
C LYS A 92 3.66 22.19 -2.97
N LYS A 93 3.04 22.71 -1.92
CA LYS A 93 3.46 22.46 -0.53
C LYS A 93 3.16 21.02 -0.13
N ARG A 94 1.96 20.53 -0.41
CA ARG A 94 1.57 19.13 -0.14
C ARG A 94 2.55 18.15 -0.79
N LYS A 95 2.86 18.39 -2.07
CA LYS A 95 3.84 17.57 -2.80
C LYS A 95 5.23 17.62 -2.15
N ALA A 96 5.71 18.80 -1.79
CA ALA A 96 7.04 18.95 -1.17
C ALA A 96 7.12 18.23 0.19
N ASP A 97 6.08 18.36 1.02
CA ASP A 97 5.99 17.67 2.31
C ASP A 97 5.99 16.13 2.11
N TRP A 98 5.23 15.63 1.13
CA TRP A 98 5.17 14.21 0.81
C TRP A 98 6.47 13.67 0.19
N ASP A 99 7.09 14.41 -0.71
CA ASP A 99 8.40 14.04 -1.28
C ASP A 99 9.44 13.87 -0.17
N ARG A 100 9.41 14.76 0.85
CA ARG A 100 10.34 14.63 2.00
C ARG A 100 10.02 13.42 2.88
N VAL A 101 8.76 13.08 3.10
CA VAL A 101 8.37 11.83 3.80
C VAL A 101 8.94 10.63 3.07
N GLN A 102 8.76 10.54 1.74
CA GLN A 102 9.28 9.44 0.94
C GLN A 102 10.82 9.35 1.01
N GLN A 103 11.51 10.49 1.02
CA GLN A 103 12.97 10.53 1.18
C GLN A 103 13.39 9.96 2.54
N ILE A 104 12.77 10.40 3.64
CA ILE A 104 13.07 9.89 4.99
C ILE A 104 12.82 8.38 5.05
N VAL A 105 11.70 7.91 4.53
CA VAL A 105 11.35 6.47 4.50
C VAL A 105 12.38 5.68 3.71
N SER A 106 12.86 6.22 2.59
CA SER A 106 13.93 5.59 1.79
C SER A 106 15.27 5.56 2.52
N GLU A 107 15.58 6.57 3.34
CA GLU A 107 16.81 6.63 4.13
C GLU A 107 16.78 5.72 5.36
N GLN A 108 15.65 5.67 6.06
CA GLN A 108 15.49 4.95 7.34
C GLN A 108 15.03 3.50 7.18
N GLN A 109 14.44 3.14 6.04
CA GLN A 109 14.00 1.78 5.70
C GLN A 109 13.15 1.10 6.79
N PRO A 110 12.08 1.73 7.33
CA PRO A 110 11.21 1.07 8.32
C PRO A 110 10.50 -0.15 7.74
N PHE A 111 10.36 -0.21 6.41
CA PHE A 111 9.91 -1.36 5.65
C PHE A 111 10.96 -1.81 4.65
N ILE A 112 11.08 -3.11 4.47
CA ILE A 112 11.89 -3.70 3.39
C ILE A 112 10.96 -3.92 2.20
N TYR A 113 11.04 -3.04 1.20
CA TYR A 113 10.23 -3.13 -0.01
C TYR A 113 10.74 -4.25 -0.91
N LEU A 114 9.88 -5.23 -1.20
CA LEU A 114 10.26 -6.41 -1.98
C LEU A 114 9.78 -6.32 -3.43
N ILE A 115 8.48 -6.13 -3.62
CA ILE A 115 7.85 -6.07 -4.93
C ILE A 115 6.70 -5.05 -4.95
N ASN A 116 6.44 -4.51 -6.12
CA ASN A 116 5.19 -3.85 -6.45
C ASN A 116 4.49 -4.68 -7.53
N ARG A 117 3.22 -5.03 -7.33
CA ARG A 117 2.47 -5.85 -8.28
C ARG A 117 1.94 -5.01 -9.43
N ASP A 118 2.03 -5.56 -10.64
CA ASP A 118 1.35 -4.95 -11.79
C ASP A 118 -0.17 -5.12 -11.65
N ALA A 119 -0.90 -4.06 -11.99
CA ALA A 119 -2.36 -4.11 -12.14
C ALA A 119 -2.70 -4.66 -13.52
N MET A 120 -3.19 -5.89 -13.59
CA MET A 120 -3.61 -6.53 -14.84
C MET A 120 -5.12 -6.69 -14.88
N SER A 121 -5.73 -6.24 -15.98
CA SER A 121 -7.17 -6.37 -16.21
C SER A 121 -7.41 -7.05 -17.53
N ALA A 122 -8.24 -8.10 -17.53
CA ALA A 122 -8.74 -8.75 -18.75
C ALA A 122 -10.19 -8.32 -18.98
N ILE A 123 -10.45 -7.73 -20.14
CA ILE A 123 -11.76 -7.14 -20.46
C ILE A 123 -12.20 -7.68 -21.83
N SER A 124 -13.44 -8.15 -21.90
CA SER A 124 -14.04 -8.60 -23.15
C SER A 124 -14.11 -7.46 -24.17
N PRO A 125 -13.83 -7.70 -25.46
CA PRO A 125 -14.04 -6.71 -26.53
C PRO A 125 -15.48 -6.22 -26.64
N ALA A 126 -16.46 -6.97 -26.12
CA ALA A 126 -17.86 -6.54 -26.05
C ALA A 126 -18.11 -5.44 -25.02
N VAL A 127 -17.16 -5.14 -24.12
CA VAL A 127 -17.31 -4.06 -23.15
C VAL A 127 -16.75 -2.77 -23.73
N ILE A 128 -17.63 -1.79 -23.94
CA ILE A 128 -17.31 -0.46 -24.46
C ILE A 128 -17.19 0.52 -23.28
N GLY A 129 -16.25 1.49 -23.37
CA GLY A 129 -16.03 2.51 -22.34
C GLY A 129 -15.05 2.09 -21.24
N SER A 130 -14.45 0.90 -21.36
CA SER A 130 -13.47 0.43 -20.38
C SER A 130 -12.18 1.27 -20.44
N ALA A 131 -11.73 1.71 -19.25
CA ALA A 131 -10.47 2.43 -19.05
C ALA A 131 -9.82 1.94 -17.75
N PRO A 132 -9.10 0.79 -17.77
CA PRO A 132 -8.52 0.22 -16.56
C PRO A 132 -7.60 1.18 -15.82
N SER A 133 -7.70 1.17 -14.49
CA SER A 133 -6.88 1.96 -13.57
C SER A 133 -5.83 1.09 -12.86
N VAL A 134 -4.74 1.69 -12.43
CA VAL A 134 -3.77 1.04 -11.52
C VAL A 134 -4.26 0.96 -10.08
N LEU A 135 -5.29 1.73 -9.72
CA LEU A 135 -5.94 1.73 -8.41
C LEU A 135 -7.18 0.83 -8.40
N ASP A 136 -7.48 0.22 -7.27
CA ASP A 136 -8.73 -0.51 -7.08
C ASP A 136 -9.95 0.43 -7.06
N PRO A 137 -11.07 0.00 -7.65
CA PRO A 137 -11.30 -1.21 -8.43
C PRO A 137 -10.83 -1.05 -9.89
N HIS A 138 -9.81 -1.79 -10.28
CA HIS A 138 -9.07 -1.61 -11.53
C HIS A 138 -9.92 -1.47 -12.80
N ALA A 139 -10.96 -2.30 -12.95
CA ALA A 139 -11.78 -2.35 -14.16
C ALA A 139 -13.17 -1.68 -14.01
N PHE A 140 -13.58 -1.34 -12.80
CA PHE A 140 -14.93 -0.86 -12.49
C PHE A 140 -14.99 0.55 -11.89
N TRP A 141 -13.88 1.26 -11.82
CA TRP A 141 -13.85 2.62 -11.28
C TRP A 141 -14.75 3.60 -12.06
N ASN A 142 -14.98 3.31 -13.36
CA ASN A 142 -15.83 4.08 -14.27
C ASN A 142 -17.05 3.27 -14.74
N ALA A 143 -17.65 2.47 -13.84
CA ALA A 143 -18.76 1.57 -14.15
C ALA A 143 -19.98 2.30 -14.74
N ASP A 144 -20.16 3.57 -14.44
CA ASP A 144 -21.24 4.45 -14.93
C ASP A 144 -21.20 4.67 -16.45
N VAL A 145 -20.04 4.51 -17.10
CA VAL A 145 -19.89 4.66 -18.56
C VAL A 145 -19.72 3.34 -19.30
N LEU A 146 -19.63 2.21 -18.58
CA LEU A 146 -19.50 0.89 -19.19
C LEU A 146 -20.82 0.46 -19.86
N ARG A 147 -20.72 -0.13 -21.06
CA ARG A 147 -21.84 -0.69 -21.81
C ARG A 147 -21.42 -1.94 -22.56
N LEU A 148 -22.40 -2.81 -22.79
CA LEU A 148 -22.20 -3.94 -23.69
C LEU A 148 -22.43 -3.47 -25.14
N GLY A 149 -21.46 -3.72 -25.99
CA GLY A 149 -21.57 -3.57 -27.43
C GLY A 149 -22.18 -4.83 -28.08
N PRO A 150 -22.36 -4.81 -29.40
CA PRO A 150 -22.72 -6.01 -30.15
C PRO A 150 -21.71 -7.12 -29.88
N ASP A 151 -22.21 -8.34 -29.64
CA ASP A 151 -21.32 -9.49 -29.43
C ASP A 151 -20.52 -9.78 -30.73
N PRO A 152 -19.17 -9.68 -30.69
CA PRO A 152 -18.34 -9.92 -31.87
C PRO A 152 -18.51 -11.35 -32.43
N SER A 153 -18.95 -12.30 -31.62
CA SER A 153 -19.18 -13.69 -32.04
C SER A 153 -20.46 -13.86 -32.87
N MET A 154 -21.42 -12.92 -32.75
CA MET A 154 -22.68 -12.99 -33.53
C MET A 154 -22.51 -12.55 -34.99
N GLY A 155 -21.41 -11.91 -35.35
CA GLY A 155 -21.10 -11.49 -36.73
C GLY A 155 -20.35 -12.54 -37.58
N ALA A 156 -19.91 -13.64 -36.98
CA ALA A 156 -19.12 -14.67 -37.66
C ALA A 156 -19.93 -15.86 -38.24
N GLN A 157 -21.26 -15.80 -38.14
CA GLN A 157 -22.16 -16.79 -38.74
C GLN A 157 -22.80 -16.21 -40.02
N LYS A 158 -22.03 -16.17 -41.10
CA LYS A 158 -22.54 -16.05 -42.48
C LYS A 158 -21.71 -16.92 -43.38
#